data_e90d5ab6a3d5fd9725908340bc32aed3
#
_entry.id   e90d5ab6a3d5fd9725908340bc32aed3
#
_cell.length_a   1.000
_cell.length_b   1.000
_cell.length_c   1.000
_cell.angle_alpha   90.00
_cell.angle_beta   90.00
_cell.angle_gamma   90.00
#
_symmetry.space_group_name_H-M   'P 1'
#
loop_
_entity.id
_entity.type
_entity.pdbx_description
1 polymer ?
#
loop_
_entity_poly.entity_id
_entity_poly.type
_entity_poly.pdbx_seq_one_letter_code
_entity_poly.pdbx_strand_id
1 'polypeptide(L)'
;MSQNLNPVQPKVLLDGENISFESLVLEQSMNSCHRFEVVCEFMSQDEMWKQTPQKLLNRIGSRAVITFEHKDSGTPYEFSGWVTDVRIDAWESEPDYEFLNHRSNRVHIIGEGDVVKLNGSRGMDSFVDCQLKTIVSQATQPAGITVECDPAFNGVIPYVMRYQESVFEFLNRLSSTYNELFFYDGKTLIFGQPKKSPEVALTFDHDVFSLCTRASALPSSVAAYEYIHESDKQLCVEGAKDSGTGLLSNVKGCADRLYDDQELVHSSSSVTSDSDLKTLLDKKSKTLGGSMLSIEGQTRTCQVVLGGIVEVIFPSKMGVPSLGRYRVVEVVHKVDKSGNYSNHFVGTPANNEFITQRYSGSVKAYPEMAMVSSNSDPKSLGRVQVQFDWQKRAGKSTNWIRVQTPDAGGSGMTNRGMVFIPEEGDQVMVGFEYGDPNRPYVMGSVFSGSEGKGGGDGNNKRTILTKSGHQIVFDDDKGGSWGITIADSNGNTINLSSSQKTIVISSQENIVLQSKNITLEAEEKISQKSGKDFDVTVGNDYKLEVEKNSSSLVKGDSVESIEGDYSNNTQGKIDISVGDDYKCDISGKMKLSVNSDASFEFSGKLDSESSGDSTLNSKGKMYVKGSGDVYIGK
;
A
#
# COMPACT_ATOMS: atom_id res chain seq x y z
N MET A 1 -71.34 -12.60 17.73
CA MET A 1 -70.24 -11.82 18.30
C MET A 1 -69.07 -11.99 17.35
N SER A 2 -68.78 -10.98 16.52
CA SER A 2 -67.58 -11.00 15.67
C SER A 2 -66.38 -10.89 16.59
N GLN A 3 -65.67 -11.97 16.83
CA GLN A 3 -64.35 -11.92 17.43
C GLN A 3 -63.49 -11.01 16.55
N ASN A 4 -62.96 -9.94 17.15
CA ASN A 4 -61.98 -9.08 16.51
C ASN A 4 -60.81 -9.98 16.09
N LEU A 5 -60.77 -10.35 14.80
CA LEU A 5 -59.81 -11.26 14.19
C LEU A 5 -58.38 -10.65 14.11
N ASN A 6 -58.20 -9.42 14.59
CA ASN A 6 -56.92 -8.72 14.53
C ASN A 6 -56.24 -8.68 15.91
N PRO A 7 -55.28 -9.55 16.19
CA PRO A 7 -54.58 -9.59 17.48
C PRO A 7 -53.59 -8.45 17.66
N VAL A 8 -53.21 -7.71 16.60
CA VAL A 8 -52.17 -6.67 16.61
C VAL A 8 -52.79 -5.28 16.44
N GLN A 9 -52.40 -4.35 17.30
CA GLN A 9 -52.79 -2.94 17.24
C GLN A 9 -51.58 -2.12 16.74
N PRO A 10 -51.63 -1.58 15.50
CA PRO A 10 -50.60 -0.72 14.97
C PRO A 10 -50.82 0.74 15.44
N LYS A 11 -49.74 1.45 15.74
CA LYS A 11 -49.74 2.87 16.09
C LYS A 11 -48.59 3.55 15.41
N VAL A 12 -48.83 4.74 14.85
CA VAL A 12 -47.83 5.57 14.20
C VAL A 12 -47.76 6.95 14.87
N LEU A 13 -46.60 7.32 15.33
CA LEU A 13 -46.31 8.65 15.89
C LEU A 13 -45.38 9.41 14.93
N LEU A 14 -45.69 10.67 14.64
CA LEU A 14 -44.79 11.60 13.97
C LEU A 14 -44.52 12.78 14.94
N ASP A 15 -43.25 12.97 15.29
CA ASP A 15 -42.82 13.95 16.28
C ASP A 15 -43.62 13.87 17.61
N GLY A 16 -44.03 12.64 17.98
CA GLY A 16 -44.85 12.38 19.17
C GLY A 16 -46.35 12.49 18.97
N GLU A 17 -46.84 13.01 17.86
CA GLU A 17 -48.28 13.11 17.53
C GLU A 17 -48.76 11.78 16.92
N ASN A 18 -49.86 11.23 17.43
CA ASN A 18 -50.48 10.03 16.88
C ASN A 18 -51.24 10.41 15.59
N ILE A 19 -50.95 9.73 14.49
CA ILE A 19 -51.64 9.91 13.22
C ILE A 19 -52.55 8.74 12.87
N SER A 20 -53.73 9.10 12.33
CA SER A 20 -54.63 8.11 11.73
C SER A 20 -54.13 7.78 10.32
N PHE A 21 -54.20 6.51 9.96
CA PHE A 21 -53.75 6.04 8.65
C PHE A 21 -54.69 4.97 8.08
N GLU A 22 -54.70 4.86 6.75
CA GLU A 22 -55.47 3.85 6.01
C GLU A 22 -54.71 2.53 5.90
N SER A 23 -53.43 2.62 5.59
CA SER A 23 -52.58 1.44 5.44
C SER A 23 -51.11 1.76 5.83
N LEU A 24 -50.40 0.68 6.21
CA LEU A 24 -49.00 0.78 6.60
C LEU A 24 -48.25 -0.42 6.03
N VAL A 25 -47.09 -0.16 5.47
CA VAL A 25 -46.09 -1.17 5.08
C VAL A 25 -44.76 -0.80 5.73
N LEU A 26 -44.12 -1.77 6.41
CA LEU A 26 -42.75 -1.65 6.93
C LEU A 26 -41.94 -2.81 6.37
N GLU A 27 -40.97 -2.50 5.55
CA GLU A 27 -40.05 -3.46 4.90
C GLU A 27 -38.70 -3.45 5.59
N GLN A 28 -38.27 -4.60 6.05
CA GLN A 28 -37.01 -4.77 6.75
C GLN A 28 -36.27 -5.97 6.20
N SER A 29 -34.98 -5.78 5.89
CA SER A 29 -34.11 -6.88 5.54
C SER A 29 -32.68 -6.65 6.07
N MET A 30 -31.97 -7.72 6.33
CA MET A 30 -30.56 -7.59 6.73
C MET A 30 -29.75 -6.94 5.62
N ASN A 31 -28.70 -6.21 6.00
CA ASN A 31 -27.79 -5.52 5.09
C ASN A 31 -28.44 -4.45 4.21
N SER A 32 -29.62 -3.95 4.57
CA SER A 32 -30.32 -2.89 3.83
C SER A 32 -30.84 -1.79 4.77
N CYS A 33 -31.11 -0.62 4.21
CA CYS A 33 -31.91 0.40 4.88
C CYS A 33 -33.36 -0.05 4.85
N HIS A 34 -34.02 0.06 6.01
CA HIS A 34 -35.44 -0.31 6.15
C HIS A 34 -36.31 0.83 5.72
N ARG A 35 -37.43 0.52 5.05
CA ARG A 35 -38.37 1.49 4.53
C ARG A 35 -39.75 1.27 5.15
N PHE A 36 -40.41 2.38 5.46
CA PHE A 36 -41.83 2.36 5.79
C PHE A 36 -42.62 3.29 4.86
N GLU A 37 -43.88 2.92 4.65
CA GLU A 37 -44.85 3.76 3.94
C GLU A 37 -46.17 3.73 4.72
N VAL A 38 -46.64 4.92 5.11
CA VAL A 38 -47.89 5.14 5.82
C VAL A 38 -48.80 5.93 4.89
N VAL A 39 -49.97 5.38 4.58
CA VAL A 39 -50.96 6.06 3.74
C VAL A 39 -52.06 6.62 4.64
N CYS A 40 -52.25 7.91 4.57
CA CYS A 40 -53.29 8.62 5.28
C CYS A 40 -54.35 9.09 4.29
N GLU A 41 -55.62 8.86 4.61
CA GLU A 41 -56.74 9.39 3.88
C GLU A 41 -57.27 10.64 4.56
N PHE A 42 -57.47 11.70 3.79
CA PHE A 42 -58.04 12.96 4.29
C PHE A 42 -59.32 13.27 3.52
N MET A 43 -60.44 13.40 4.24
CA MET A 43 -61.67 13.93 3.66
C MET A 43 -61.56 15.42 3.43
N SER A 44 -62.23 15.97 2.42
CA SER A 44 -62.18 17.38 2.03
C SER A 44 -62.65 18.34 3.11
N GLN A 45 -63.25 17.85 4.21
CA GLN A 45 -63.76 18.64 5.33
C GLN A 45 -62.80 18.66 6.53
N ASP A 46 -61.73 17.83 6.53
CA ASP A 46 -60.76 17.80 7.63
C ASP A 46 -59.92 19.07 7.70
N GLU A 47 -59.70 19.57 8.92
CA GLU A 47 -58.84 20.75 9.13
C GLU A 47 -57.41 20.58 8.63
N MET A 48 -56.93 19.35 8.49
CA MET A 48 -55.63 19.06 7.93
C MET A 48 -55.48 19.43 6.45
N TRP A 49 -56.57 19.41 5.65
CA TRP A 49 -56.58 19.87 4.26
C TRP A 49 -56.55 21.39 4.14
N LYS A 50 -57.06 22.09 5.13
CA LYS A 50 -56.90 23.54 5.23
C LYS A 50 -55.44 23.93 5.52
N GLN A 51 -54.62 22.97 5.91
CA GLN A 51 -53.18 23.17 6.01
C GLN A 51 -52.59 23.02 4.61
N THR A 52 -52.04 24.11 4.10
CA THR A 52 -51.38 24.20 2.79
C THR A 52 -50.50 22.98 2.50
N PRO A 53 -50.37 22.53 1.25
CA PRO A 53 -49.43 21.46 0.86
C PRO A 53 -48.04 21.61 1.48
N GLN A 54 -47.64 22.83 1.74
CA GLN A 54 -46.39 23.20 2.39
C GLN A 54 -46.25 22.63 3.81
N LYS A 55 -47.32 22.54 4.59
CA LYS A 55 -47.26 21.95 5.95
C LYS A 55 -47.12 20.44 5.92
N LEU A 56 -47.65 19.77 4.89
CA LEU A 56 -47.48 18.35 4.69
C LEU A 56 -46.03 18.01 4.22
N LEU A 57 -45.49 18.83 3.33
CA LEU A 57 -44.10 18.70 2.89
C LEU A 57 -43.11 18.99 4.02
N ASN A 58 -43.45 19.84 4.99
CA ASN A 58 -42.63 20.10 6.17
C ASN A 58 -42.52 18.89 7.12
N ARG A 59 -43.27 17.80 6.88
CA ARG A 59 -43.09 16.52 7.61
C ARG A 59 -41.80 15.79 7.21
N ILE A 60 -41.17 16.14 6.10
CA ILE A 60 -39.86 15.62 5.78
C ILE A 60 -38.87 16.00 6.89
N GLY A 61 -38.13 14.98 7.40
CA GLY A 61 -37.25 15.13 8.55
C GLY A 61 -37.92 14.95 9.91
N SER A 62 -39.25 14.69 9.95
CA SER A 62 -39.94 14.35 11.20
C SER A 62 -39.54 12.97 11.71
N ARG A 63 -39.48 12.81 13.03
CA ARG A 63 -39.23 11.53 13.70
C ARG A 63 -40.48 10.64 13.64
N ALA A 64 -40.33 9.44 13.08
CA ALA A 64 -41.39 8.44 13.03
C ALA A 64 -41.12 7.34 14.05
N VAL A 65 -42.17 6.93 14.77
CA VAL A 65 -42.16 5.76 15.65
C VAL A 65 -43.38 4.90 15.29
N ILE A 66 -43.14 3.67 14.85
CA ILE A 66 -44.16 2.71 14.47
C ILE A 66 -44.16 1.62 15.53
N THR A 67 -45.30 1.37 16.15
CA THR A 67 -45.45 0.37 17.19
C THR A 67 -46.50 -0.66 16.79
N PHE A 68 -46.19 -1.93 16.94
CA PHE A 68 -47.12 -3.05 16.81
C PHE A 68 -47.28 -3.73 18.17
N GLU A 69 -48.47 -3.68 18.74
CA GLU A 69 -48.77 -4.25 20.04
C GLU A 69 -49.68 -5.45 19.88
N HIS A 70 -49.28 -6.62 20.39
CA HIS A 70 -50.11 -7.82 20.39
C HIS A 70 -50.95 -7.83 21.64
N LYS A 71 -52.26 -8.03 21.53
CA LYS A 71 -53.23 -7.96 22.64
C LYS A 71 -52.93 -8.93 23.79
N ASP A 72 -52.37 -10.08 23.45
CA ASP A 72 -52.10 -11.17 24.38
C ASP A 72 -50.63 -11.30 24.78
N SER A 73 -49.72 -10.54 24.20
CA SER A 73 -48.27 -10.53 24.50
C SER A 73 -47.84 -9.15 24.96
N GLY A 74 -47.25 -9.04 26.14
CA GLY A 74 -46.93 -7.78 26.81
C GLY A 74 -45.75 -6.98 26.23
N THR A 75 -45.13 -7.42 25.14
CA THR A 75 -43.94 -6.72 24.57
C THR A 75 -44.24 -6.20 23.16
N PRO A 76 -44.46 -4.88 22.98
CA PRO A 76 -44.67 -4.31 21.66
C PRO A 76 -43.38 -4.34 20.83
N TYR A 77 -43.53 -4.55 19.53
CA TYR A 77 -42.46 -4.29 18.59
C TYR A 77 -42.49 -2.81 18.21
N GLU A 78 -41.36 -2.12 18.27
CA GLU A 78 -41.22 -0.69 17.96
C GLU A 78 -40.13 -0.48 16.93
N PHE A 79 -40.46 0.30 15.91
CA PHE A 79 -39.55 0.75 14.87
C PHE A 79 -39.44 2.25 14.88
N SER A 80 -38.22 2.75 14.87
CA SER A 80 -37.88 4.18 14.83
C SER A 80 -37.23 4.55 13.51
N GLY A 81 -37.61 5.71 12.98
CA GLY A 81 -37.06 6.21 11.72
C GLY A 81 -37.34 7.69 11.48
N TRP A 82 -37.09 8.09 10.27
CA TRP A 82 -37.26 9.47 9.80
C TRP A 82 -38.06 9.50 8.51
N VAL A 83 -38.96 10.48 8.39
CA VAL A 83 -39.66 10.74 7.14
C VAL A 83 -38.67 11.31 6.12
N THR A 84 -38.53 10.64 5.00
CA THR A 84 -37.61 11.03 3.90
C THR A 84 -38.31 11.55 2.68
N ASP A 85 -39.59 11.18 2.50
CA ASP A 85 -40.38 11.57 1.33
C ASP A 85 -41.87 11.70 1.72
N VAL A 86 -42.56 12.65 1.09
CA VAL A 86 -44.01 12.86 1.24
C VAL A 86 -44.61 13.02 -0.14
N ARG A 87 -45.48 12.10 -0.54
CA ARG A 87 -46.21 12.14 -1.78
C ARG A 87 -47.69 12.43 -1.52
N ILE A 88 -48.24 13.37 -2.24
CA ILE A 88 -49.65 13.75 -2.16
C ILE A 88 -50.30 13.38 -3.48
N ASP A 89 -51.20 12.39 -3.45
CA ASP A 89 -52.01 12.03 -4.60
C ASP A 89 -53.22 12.94 -4.63
N ALA A 90 -53.16 13.95 -5.50
CA ALA A 90 -54.25 14.92 -5.70
C ALA A 90 -55.07 14.49 -6.90
N TRP A 91 -56.36 14.16 -6.66
CA TRP A 91 -57.43 14.19 -7.65
C TRP A 91 -57.41 13.10 -8.76
N GLU A 92 -57.97 11.92 -8.52
CA GLU A 92 -58.65 11.20 -9.60
C GLU A 92 -60.09 11.70 -9.68
N SER A 93 -60.41 12.45 -10.71
CA SER A 93 -61.77 12.72 -11.10
C SER A 93 -62.24 11.56 -12.00
N GLU A 94 -63.01 10.63 -11.43
CA GLU A 94 -63.78 9.75 -12.30
C GLU A 94 -64.89 10.57 -13.00
N PRO A 95 -65.01 10.55 -14.32
CA PRO A 95 -65.88 11.45 -15.11
C PRO A 95 -67.37 11.20 -14.94
N ASP A 96 -67.85 10.08 -14.34
CA ASP A 96 -69.21 9.60 -14.57
C ASP A 96 -70.09 9.38 -13.32
N TYR A 97 -69.73 9.93 -12.15
CA TYR A 97 -70.64 9.89 -10.97
C TYR A 97 -70.88 11.23 -10.34
N GLU A 98 -71.92 11.89 -10.84
CA GLU A 98 -72.44 13.22 -10.34
C GLU A 98 -73.01 13.17 -8.92
N PHE A 99 -72.98 12.03 -8.17
CA PHE A 99 -73.72 11.90 -6.93
C PHE A 99 -72.92 11.56 -5.67
N LEU A 100 -71.61 11.41 -5.74
CA LEU A 100 -70.81 11.15 -4.52
C LEU A 100 -69.66 12.13 -4.42
N ASN A 101 -69.87 13.23 -3.69
CA ASN A 101 -68.87 14.23 -3.29
C ASN A 101 -67.80 13.68 -2.29
N HIS A 102 -67.34 12.46 -2.47
CA HIS A 102 -66.24 11.86 -1.68
C HIS A 102 -64.98 11.82 -2.54
N ARG A 103 -64.28 12.95 -2.59
CA ARG A 103 -62.92 13.02 -3.12
C ARG A 103 -61.99 12.58 -2.01
N SER A 104 -61.49 11.38 -2.01
CA SER A 104 -60.47 10.92 -1.10
C SER A 104 -59.09 11.35 -1.62
N ASN A 105 -58.39 12.17 -0.85
CA ASN A 105 -57.01 12.54 -1.12
C ASN A 105 -56.12 11.69 -0.24
N ARG A 106 -55.07 11.13 -0.81
CA ARG A 106 -54.11 10.32 -0.07
C ARG A 106 -52.80 11.03 0.06
N VAL A 107 -52.24 10.93 1.25
CA VAL A 107 -50.88 11.37 1.54
C VAL A 107 -50.08 10.16 1.94
N HIS A 108 -49.03 9.92 1.19
CA HIS A 108 -48.06 8.88 1.46
C HIS A 108 -46.91 9.48 2.22
N ILE A 109 -46.71 9.04 3.45
CA ILE A 109 -45.59 9.40 4.31
C ILE A 109 -44.61 8.23 4.23
N ILE A 110 -43.48 8.48 3.59
CA ILE A 110 -42.45 7.48 3.34
C ILE A 110 -41.23 7.83 4.16
N GLY A 111 -40.58 6.82 4.74
CA GLY A 111 -39.38 7.06 5.53
C GLY A 111 -38.52 5.83 5.67
N GLU A 112 -37.40 6.05 6.31
CA GLU A 112 -36.39 5.03 6.53
C GLU A 112 -36.00 4.95 8.00
N GLY A 113 -35.42 3.83 8.44
CA GLY A 113 -34.88 3.64 9.77
C GLY A 113 -33.75 4.63 10.12
N ASP A 114 -33.36 4.72 11.39
CA ASP A 114 -32.33 5.64 11.87
C ASP A 114 -31.01 5.53 11.11
N VAL A 115 -30.75 4.37 10.53
CA VAL A 115 -29.55 4.11 9.70
C VAL A 115 -29.49 4.96 8.43
N VAL A 116 -30.57 5.63 8.02
CA VAL A 116 -30.57 6.58 6.90
C VAL A 116 -29.51 7.66 7.10
N LYS A 117 -29.22 8.05 8.35
CA LYS A 117 -28.17 9.01 8.69
C LYS A 117 -26.76 8.53 8.29
N LEU A 118 -26.56 7.23 8.19
CA LEU A 118 -25.30 6.63 7.72
C LEU A 118 -25.23 6.54 6.20
N ASN A 119 -26.37 6.64 5.51
CA ASN A 119 -26.48 6.52 4.07
C ASN A 119 -26.54 7.88 3.35
N GLY A 120 -25.98 8.90 3.96
CA GLY A 120 -25.91 10.25 3.40
C GLY A 120 -24.86 10.38 2.28
N SER A 121 -23.99 11.37 2.39
CA SER A 121 -22.95 11.62 1.39
C SER A 121 -21.89 10.50 1.37
N ARG A 122 -21.47 10.14 0.16
CA ARG A 122 -20.32 9.29 -0.04
C ARG A 122 -19.04 10.06 0.25
N GLY A 123 -18.10 9.44 0.94
CA GLY A 123 -16.87 10.10 1.34
C GLY A 123 -15.71 9.11 1.45
N MET A 124 -14.60 9.62 1.93
CA MET A 124 -13.36 8.87 2.11
C MET A 124 -12.90 8.98 3.56
N ASP A 125 -12.42 7.89 4.11
CA ASP A 125 -11.80 7.82 5.43
C ASP A 125 -10.86 6.61 5.50
N SER A 126 -9.97 6.56 6.48
CA SER A 126 -9.05 5.46 6.68
C SER A 126 -8.82 5.14 8.14
N PHE A 127 -8.55 3.88 8.41
CA PHE A 127 -8.28 3.34 9.73
C PHE A 127 -7.01 2.49 9.66
N VAL A 128 -6.10 2.69 10.60
CA VAL A 128 -4.79 2.04 10.66
C VAL A 128 -4.70 1.28 11.98
N ASP A 129 -4.28 0.03 11.93
CA ASP A 129 -4.07 -0.85 13.09
C ASP A 129 -5.26 -0.88 14.06
N CYS A 130 -6.47 -1.03 13.51
CA CYS A 130 -7.72 -0.99 14.27
C CYS A 130 -8.45 -2.33 14.26
N GLN A 131 -9.16 -2.63 15.35
CA GLN A 131 -10.14 -3.72 15.39
C GLN A 131 -11.47 -3.26 14.77
N LEU A 132 -12.28 -4.22 14.25
CA LEU A 132 -13.61 -3.95 13.68
C LEU A 132 -14.50 -3.13 14.63
N LYS A 133 -14.51 -3.47 15.91
CA LYS A 133 -15.30 -2.75 16.93
C LYS A 133 -14.95 -1.27 16.99
N THR A 134 -13.68 -0.93 16.92
CA THR A 134 -13.18 0.46 16.92
C THR A 134 -13.59 1.18 15.64
N ILE A 135 -13.44 0.52 14.49
CA ILE A 135 -13.79 1.08 13.18
C ILE A 135 -15.30 1.41 13.13
N VAL A 136 -16.15 0.45 13.51
CA VAL A 136 -17.60 0.63 13.54
C VAL A 136 -18.00 1.78 14.46
N SER A 137 -17.43 1.82 15.68
CA SER A 137 -17.71 2.90 16.64
C SER A 137 -17.33 4.27 16.11
N GLN A 138 -16.12 4.41 15.56
CA GLN A 138 -15.64 5.69 15.01
C GLN A 138 -16.46 6.14 13.78
N ALA A 139 -16.81 5.21 12.90
CA ALA A 139 -17.56 5.51 11.69
C ALA A 139 -19.02 5.94 12.00
N THR A 140 -19.64 5.38 13.04
CA THR A 140 -21.05 5.65 13.39
C THR A 140 -21.24 6.81 14.35
N GLN A 141 -20.21 7.17 15.12
CA GLN A 141 -20.27 8.24 16.13
C GLN A 141 -20.86 9.57 15.62
N PRO A 142 -20.51 10.08 14.43
CA PRO A 142 -21.04 11.37 13.94
C PRO A 142 -22.55 11.35 13.68
N ALA A 143 -23.14 10.18 13.40
CA ALA A 143 -24.57 10.04 13.12
C ALA A 143 -25.44 10.01 14.38
N GLY A 144 -24.85 9.75 15.55
CA GLY A 144 -25.54 9.71 16.84
C GLY A 144 -26.62 8.64 16.92
N ILE A 145 -26.43 7.49 16.24
CA ILE A 145 -27.32 6.33 16.29
C ILE A 145 -26.87 5.35 17.37
N THR A 146 -27.81 4.58 17.90
CA THR A 146 -27.51 3.51 18.86
C THR A 146 -26.91 2.33 18.10
N VAL A 147 -25.75 1.84 18.55
CA VAL A 147 -25.03 0.73 17.92
C VAL A 147 -24.68 -0.33 18.97
N GLU A 148 -24.99 -1.57 18.65
CA GLU A 148 -24.49 -2.76 19.35
C GLU A 148 -23.45 -3.42 18.44
N CYS A 149 -22.19 -3.45 18.90
CA CYS A 149 -21.08 -3.95 18.12
C CYS A 149 -20.33 -5.04 18.90
N ASP A 150 -20.49 -6.27 18.44
CA ASP A 150 -19.86 -7.47 19.01
C ASP A 150 -19.42 -8.42 17.88
N PRO A 151 -18.42 -8.02 17.07
CA PRO A 151 -17.92 -8.83 15.98
C PRO A 151 -17.19 -10.05 16.51
N ALA A 152 -17.34 -11.17 15.83
CA ALA A 152 -16.61 -12.39 16.16
C ALA A 152 -15.14 -12.34 15.67
N PHE A 153 -14.85 -11.51 14.66
CA PHE A 153 -13.48 -11.23 14.25
C PHE A 153 -12.84 -10.18 15.16
N ASN A 154 -11.81 -10.59 15.92
CA ASN A 154 -11.12 -9.75 16.90
C ASN A 154 -9.69 -9.37 16.48
N GLY A 155 -9.24 -9.78 15.27
CA GLY A 155 -7.94 -9.44 14.74
C GLY A 155 -7.77 -7.94 14.51
N VAL A 156 -6.53 -7.48 14.58
CA VAL A 156 -6.17 -6.11 14.18
C VAL A 156 -6.10 -6.04 12.66
N ILE A 157 -6.78 -5.09 12.07
CA ILE A 157 -6.77 -4.82 10.64
C ILE A 157 -5.68 -3.76 10.40
N PRO A 158 -4.62 -4.09 9.65
CA PRO A 158 -3.49 -3.18 9.43
C PRO A 158 -3.89 -1.88 8.72
N TYR A 159 -4.77 -2.00 7.73
CA TYR A 159 -5.29 -0.85 7.00
C TYR A 159 -6.64 -1.16 6.38
N VAL A 160 -7.58 -0.25 6.52
CA VAL A 160 -8.86 -0.28 5.81
C VAL A 160 -9.29 1.13 5.44
N MET A 161 -9.83 1.27 4.24
CA MET A 161 -10.26 2.55 3.68
C MET A 161 -11.75 2.51 3.34
N ARG A 162 -12.48 3.53 3.76
CA ARG A 162 -13.78 3.89 3.17
C ARG A 162 -13.49 4.71 1.93
N TYR A 163 -13.81 4.18 0.75
CA TYR A 163 -13.45 4.78 -0.53
C TYR A 163 -14.69 5.10 -1.36
N GLN A 164 -15.08 6.38 -1.41
CA GLN A 164 -16.28 6.87 -2.11
C GLN A 164 -17.56 6.11 -1.72
N GLU A 165 -17.66 5.72 -0.47
CA GLU A 165 -18.80 5.00 0.11
C GLU A 165 -19.53 5.88 1.12
N SER A 166 -20.85 5.66 1.31
CA SER A 166 -21.52 6.09 2.52
C SER A 166 -21.00 5.28 3.72
N VAL A 167 -21.27 5.73 4.93
CA VAL A 167 -20.90 4.95 6.13
C VAL A 167 -21.65 3.62 6.16
N PHE A 168 -22.91 3.62 5.74
CA PHE A 168 -23.71 2.39 5.65
C PHE A 168 -23.12 1.39 4.65
N GLU A 169 -22.78 1.84 3.43
CA GLU A 169 -22.15 1.00 2.41
C GLU A 169 -20.81 0.43 2.90
N PHE A 170 -20.01 1.24 3.58
CA PHE A 170 -18.73 0.83 4.16
C PHE A 170 -18.90 -0.26 5.23
N LEU A 171 -19.81 -0.06 6.19
CA LEU A 171 -20.09 -1.06 7.23
C LEU A 171 -20.67 -2.34 6.65
N ASN A 172 -21.52 -2.22 5.63
CA ASN A 172 -22.06 -3.34 4.91
C ASN A 172 -20.96 -4.16 4.20
N ARG A 173 -19.99 -3.49 3.56
CA ARG A 173 -18.82 -4.12 2.97
C ARG A 173 -17.95 -4.82 4.02
N LEU A 174 -17.71 -4.18 5.16
CA LEU A 174 -16.96 -4.80 6.26
C LEU A 174 -17.66 -6.03 6.81
N SER A 175 -18.99 -5.96 7.02
CA SER A 175 -19.75 -7.10 7.49
C SER A 175 -19.65 -8.30 6.54
N SER A 176 -19.67 -8.04 5.23
CA SER A 176 -19.48 -9.07 4.20
C SER A 176 -18.06 -9.63 4.20
N THR A 177 -17.04 -8.76 4.29
CA THR A 177 -15.64 -9.16 4.25
C THR A 177 -15.27 -10.06 5.44
N TYR A 178 -15.80 -9.75 6.63
CA TYR A 178 -15.49 -10.48 7.87
C TYR A 178 -16.58 -11.45 8.29
N ASN A 179 -17.62 -11.64 7.47
CA ASN A 179 -18.77 -12.52 7.73
C ASN A 179 -19.46 -12.20 9.08
N GLU A 180 -19.83 -10.96 9.30
CA GLU A 180 -20.53 -10.50 10.49
C GLU A 180 -21.99 -10.17 10.17
N LEU A 181 -22.92 -10.36 11.14
CA LEU A 181 -24.29 -9.90 10.99
C LEU A 181 -24.32 -8.36 10.93
N PHE A 182 -25.16 -7.81 10.06
CA PHE A 182 -25.35 -6.38 9.94
C PHE A 182 -26.80 -6.04 9.62
N PHE A 183 -27.51 -5.46 10.58
CA PHE A 183 -28.91 -5.09 10.42
C PHE A 183 -29.35 -4.07 11.47
N TYR A 184 -30.46 -3.41 11.20
CA TYR A 184 -31.12 -2.51 12.14
C TYR A 184 -32.36 -3.22 12.72
N ASP A 185 -32.45 -3.41 14.05
CA ASP A 185 -33.53 -4.13 14.69
C ASP A 185 -34.83 -3.33 14.86
N GLY A 186 -34.83 -2.06 14.45
CA GLY A 186 -35.88 -1.08 14.63
C GLY A 186 -35.50 0.04 15.62
N LYS A 187 -34.48 -0.14 16.43
CA LYS A 187 -33.95 0.84 17.41
C LYS A 187 -32.44 0.93 17.41
N THR A 188 -31.79 -0.18 17.17
CA THR A 188 -30.33 -0.35 17.33
C THR A 188 -29.74 -0.93 16.06
N LEU A 189 -28.63 -0.37 15.62
CA LEU A 189 -27.81 -0.99 14.57
C LEU A 189 -26.95 -2.08 15.17
N ILE A 190 -27.11 -3.30 14.69
CA ILE A 190 -26.36 -4.48 15.11
C ILE A 190 -25.22 -4.73 14.13
N PHE A 191 -24.00 -4.87 14.65
CA PHE A 191 -22.83 -5.30 13.90
C PHE A 191 -22.15 -6.45 14.67
N GLY A 192 -22.19 -7.66 14.13
CA GLY A 192 -21.74 -8.88 14.80
C GLY A 192 -22.87 -9.60 15.52
N GLN A 193 -22.57 -10.24 16.63
CA GLN A 193 -23.54 -11.04 17.36
C GLN A 193 -24.46 -10.16 18.20
N PRO A 194 -25.80 -10.28 18.05
CA PRO A 194 -26.74 -9.57 18.91
C PRO A 194 -26.73 -10.17 20.34
N LYS A 195 -26.75 -9.33 21.36
CA LYS A 195 -26.84 -9.76 22.77
C LYS A 195 -28.09 -10.58 23.07
N LYS A 196 -29.17 -10.29 22.36
CA LYS A 196 -30.46 -11.02 22.49
C LYS A 196 -31.05 -11.18 21.08
N SER A 197 -31.49 -12.39 20.79
CA SER A 197 -32.32 -12.67 19.61
C SER A 197 -33.70 -13.09 20.15
N PRO A 198 -34.77 -12.32 19.88
CA PRO A 198 -36.12 -12.74 20.24
C PRO A 198 -36.43 -14.09 19.61
N GLU A 199 -37.05 -15.00 20.40
CA GLU A 199 -37.44 -16.32 19.92
C GLU A 199 -38.95 -16.47 19.98
N VAL A 200 -39.53 -17.03 18.93
CA VAL A 200 -40.96 -17.29 18.84
C VAL A 200 -41.22 -18.68 18.25
N ALA A 201 -42.07 -19.42 18.92
CA ALA A 201 -42.62 -20.69 18.44
C ALA A 201 -43.99 -20.42 17.81
N LEU A 202 -44.16 -20.79 16.57
CA LEU A 202 -45.39 -20.57 15.79
C LEU A 202 -46.00 -21.89 15.40
N THR A 203 -47.29 -22.03 15.61
CA THR A 203 -48.04 -23.22 15.21
C THR A 203 -48.58 -23.05 13.80
N PHE A 204 -48.26 -24.00 12.92
CA PHE A 204 -48.83 -24.04 11.57
C PHE A 204 -50.35 -24.19 11.60
N ASP A 205 -51.05 -23.50 10.68
CA ASP A 205 -52.53 -23.42 10.61
C ASP A 205 -53.20 -22.64 11.75
N HIS A 206 -52.42 -22.12 12.71
CA HIS A 206 -52.92 -21.23 13.77
C HIS A 206 -52.24 -19.85 13.67
N ASP A 207 -50.93 -19.82 13.83
CA ASP A 207 -50.13 -18.57 13.77
C ASP A 207 -49.60 -18.32 12.36
N VAL A 208 -49.20 -19.38 11.65
CA VAL A 208 -48.66 -19.36 10.28
C VAL A 208 -49.70 -19.97 9.34
N PHE A 209 -50.20 -19.20 8.41
CA PHE A 209 -51.22 -19.62 7.44
C PHE A 209 -50.66 -19.90 6.03
N SER A 210 -49.42 -19.58 5.79
CA SER A 210 -48.68 -19.94 4.57
C SER A 210 -47.22 -20.22 4.94
N LEU A 211 -46.69 -21.32 4.45
CA LEU A 211 -45.28 -21.69 4.65
C LEU A 211 -44.73 -22.38 3.41
N CYS A 212 -43.61 -21.87 2.94
CA CYS A 212 -42.83 -22.44 1.84
C CYS A 212 -41.42 -22.76 2.34
N THR A 213 -40.89 -23.92 2.01
CA THR A 213 -39.49 -24.28 2.23
C THR A 213 -38.78 -24.36 0.91
N ARG A 214 -37.70 -23.63 0.77
CA ARG A 214 -36.87 -23.58 -0.45
C ARG A 214 -35.50 -24.17 -0.14
N ALA A 215 -35.07 -25.12 -1.00
CA ALA A 215 -33.73 -25.68 -0.98
C ALA A 215 -33.06 -25.43 -2.34
N SER A 216 -31.83 -24.98 -2.34
CA SER A 216 -31.04 -24.69 -3.53
C SER A 216 -29.62 -25.19 -3.35
N ALA A 217 -29.09 -25.93 -4.31
CA ALA A 217 -27.69 -26.32 -4.29
C ALA A 217 -26.81 -25.11 -4.70
N LEU A 218 -25.82 -24.80 -3.87
CA LEU A 218 -24.84 -23.74 -4.11
C LEU A 218 -23.44 -24.29 -3.82
N PRO A 219 -22.37 -23.79 -4.51
CA PRO A 219 -21.00 -24.11 -4.12
C PRO A 219 -20.70 -23.53 -2.74
N SER A 220 -20.22 -24.35 -1.80
CA SER A 220 -19.88 -23.93 -0.44
C SER A 220 -18.44 -24.22 -0.04
N SER A 221 -17.70 -24.93 -0.86
CA SER A 221 -16.26 -25.12 -0.71
C SER A 221 -15.53 -23.84 -1.09
N VAL A 222 -14.74 -23.30 -0.17
CA VAL A 222 -13.99 -22.06 -0.36
C VAL A 222 -12.53 -22.27 0.02
N ALA A 223 -11.61 -21.75 -0.81
CA ALA A 223 -10.20 -21.66 -0.49
C ALA A 223 -9.71 -20.25 -0.82
N ALA A 224 -8.75 -19.77 -0.06
CA ALA A 224 -8.16 -18.47 -0.35
C ALA A 224 -6.67 -18.47 -0.12
N TYR A 225 -5.99 -17.59 -0.87
CA TYR A 225 -4.59 -17.27 -0.66
C TYR A 225 -4.41 -15.81 -0.31
N GLU A 226 -3.33 -15.54 0.44
CA GLU A 226 -2.90 -14.19 0.81
C GLU A 226 -1.37 -14.17 0.84
N TYR A 227 -0.77 -13.05 0.46
CA TYR A 227 0.67 -12.86 0.57
C TYR A 227 1.00 -11.78 1.59
N ILE A 228 1.69 -12.16 2.65
CA ILE A 228 2.14 -11.25 3.69
C ILE A 228 3.56 -10.81 3.38
N HIS A 229 3.69 -9.67 2.75
CA HIS A 229 4.98 -9.13 2.31
C HIS A 229 5.96 -8.82 3.45
N GLU A 230 5.48 -8.55 4.65
CA GLU A 230 6.34 -8.25 5.81
C GLU A 230 7.13 -9.46 6.31
N SER A 231 6.62 -10.65 6.12
CA SER A 231 7.24 -11.92 6.53
C SER A 231 7.61 -12.82 5.36
N ASP A 232 7.42 -12.35 4.10
CA ASP A 232 7.62 -13.13 2.87
C ASP A 232 6.89 -14.48 2.93
N LYS A 233 5.64 -14.46 3.45
CA LYS A 233 4.86 -15.67 3.67
C LYS A 233 3.63 -15.68 2.77
N GLN A 234 3.47 -16.74 2.01
CA GLN A 234 2.24 -17.05 1.30
C GLN A 234 1.34 -17.89 2.22
N LEU A 235 0.14 -17.36 2.53
CA LEU A 235 -0.92 -18.12 3.14
C LEU A 235 -1.73 -18.79 2.03
N CYS A 236 -2.09 -20.06 2.22
CA CYS A 236 -3.02 -20.77 1.35
C CYS A 236 -3.85 -21.68 2.24
N VAL A 237 -5.13 -21.37 2.38
CA VAL A 237 -6.00 -21.99 3.38
C VAL A 237 -7.31 -22.41 2.73
N GLU A 238 -7.78 -23.60 3.09
CA GLU A 238 -9.08 -24.12 2.71
C GLU A 238 -10.07 -23.98 3.87
N GLY A 239 -11.27 -23.52 3.58
CA GLY A 239 -12.38 -23.52 4.54
C GLY A 239 -12.80 -24.93 4.92
N ALA A 240 -13.25 -25.12 6.16
CA ALA A 240 -13.77 -26.39 6.59
C ALA A 240 -15.06 -26.73 5.83
N LYS A 241 -15.18 -27.98 5.39
CA LYS A 241 -16.46 -28.50 4.88
C LYS A 241 -17.44 -28.58 6.04
N ASP A 242 -18.47 -27.74 6.01
CA ASP A 242 -19.57 -27.81 7.00
C ASP A 242 -20.63 -28.81 6.50
N SER A 243 -20.87 -29.87 7.24
CA SER A 243 -21.85 -30.87 6.86
C SER A 243 -23.31 -30.47 7.14
N GLY A 244 -23.54 -29.34 7.84
CA GLY A 244 -24.87 -28.93 8.26
C GLY A 244 -25.53 -29.90 9.25
N THR A 245 -26.77 -29.59 9.68
CA THR A 245 -27.60 -30.45 10.54
C THR A 245 -29.01 -30.53 9.99
N GLY A 246 -29.72 -31.63 10.29
CA GLY A 246 -31.11 -31.81 9.87
C GLY A 246 -31.31 -31.75 8.35
N LEU A 247 -32.31 -31.00 7.89
CA LEU A 247 -32.61 -30.84 6.45
C LEU A 247 -31.44 -30.24 5.67
N LEU A 248 -30.69 -29.34 6.29
CA LEU A 248 -29.56 -28.69 5.66
C LEU A 248 -28.45 -29.68 5.27
N SER A 249 -28.22 -30.73 6.06
CA SER A 249 -27.19 -31.73 5.74
C SER A 249 -27.51 -32.49 4.45
N ASN A 250 -28.81 -32.78 4.21
CA ASN A 250 -29.23 -33.42 2.97
C ASN A 250 -29.00 -32.52 1.75
N VAL A 251 -29.33 -31.22 1.87
CA VAL A 251 -29.14 -30.25 0.79
C VAL A 251 -27.67 -30.09 0.47
N LYS A 252 -26.81 -29.99 1.49
CA LYS A 252 -25.36 -29.93 1.34
C LYS A 252 -24.79 -31.16 0.67
N GLY A 253 -25.21 -32.36 1.09
CA GLY A 253 -24.77 -33.61 0.45
C GLY A 253 -25.19 -33.70 -1.03
N CYS A 254 -26.27 -33.04 -1.44
CA CYS A 254 -26.65 -32.89 -2.84
C CYS A 254 -25.80 -31.86 -3.57
N ALA A 255 -25.51 -30.74 -2.92
CA ALA A 255 -24.69 -29.67 -3.46
C ALA A 255 -23.26 -30.13 -3.69
N ASP A 256 -22.66 -30.86 -2.76
CA ASP A 256 -21.29 -31.40 -2.86
C ASP A 256 -21.12 -32.40 -4.00
N ARG A 257 -22.21 -33.08 -4.43
CA ARG A 257 -22.19 -33.94 -5.62
C ARG A 257 -22.29 -33.17 -6.92
N LEU A 258 -22.84 -31.97 -6.88
CA LEU A 258 -23.02 -31.11 -8.05
C LEU A 258 -21.81 -30.19 -8.27
N TYR A 259 -21.22 -29.71 -7.17
CA TYR A 259 -20.11 -28.77 -7.15
C TYR A 259 -18.93 -29.40 -6.43
N ASP A 260 -18.12 -30.16 -7.17
CA ASP A 260 -16.94 -30.88 -6.64
C ASP A 260 -15.68 -30.01 -6.61
N ASP A 261 -15.67 -28.91 -7.38
CA ASP A 261 -14.53 -28.02 -7.51
C ASP A 261 -14.45 -27.02 -6.35
N GLN A 262 -13.23 -26.80 -5.85
CA GLN A 262 -12.90 -25.77 -4.88
C GLN A 262 -12.11 -24.65 -5.55
N GLU A 263 -12.71 -23.49 -5.68
CA GLU A 263 -12.02 -22.33 -6.24
C GLU A 263 -11.06 -21.71 -5.22
N LEU A 264 -9.81 -21.51 -5.66
CA LEU A 264 -8.81 -20.75 -4.91
C LEU A 264 -8.91 -19.27 -5.30
N VAL A 265 -9.38 -18.43 -4.38
CA VAL A 265 -9.54 -17.00 -4.61
C VAL A 265 -8.56 -16.18 -3.77
N HIS A 266 -8.24 -14.99 -4.23
CA HIS A 266 -7.50 -14.03 -3.41
C HIS A 266 -8.34 -13.58 -2.21
N SER A 267 -7.74 -13.50 -1.01
CA SER A 267 -8.45 -13.03 0.18
C SER A 267 -8.82 -11.54 0.04
N SER A 268 -10.10 -11.22 0.26
CA SER A 268 -10.56 -9.84 0.35
C SER A 268 -10.34 -9.21 1.74
N SER A 269 -9.92 -10.02 2.72
CA SER A 269 -9.67 -9.57 4.09
C SER A 269 -8.17 -9.32 4.31
N SER A 270 -7.85 -8.22 4.99
CA SER A 270 -6.48 -7.91 5.40
C SER A 270 -6.12 -8.69 6.67
N VAL A 271 -5.80 -9.97 6.53
CA VAL A 271 -5.39 -10.85 7.64
C VAL A 271 -3.89 -11.07 7.62
N THR A 272 -3.31 -11.31 8.80
CA THR A 272 -1.87 -11.47 8.99
C THR A 272 -1.47 -12.88 9.43
N SER A 273 -2.45 -13.78 9.66
CA SER A 273 -2.18 -15.15 10.10
C SER A 273 -3.02 -16.20 9.38
N ASP A 274 -2.48 -17.44 9.29
CA ASP A 274 -3.22 -18.60 8.77
C ASP A 274 -4.48 -18.86 9.60
N SER A 275 -4.43 -18.68 10.93
CA SER A 275 -5.56 -18.93 11.83
C SER A 275 -6.71 -17.97 11.58
N ASP A 276 -6.43 -16.68 11.35
CA ASP A 276 -7.46 -15.69 11.05
C ASP A 276 -8.10 -15.96 9.69
N LEU A 277 -7.29 -16.25 8.67
CA LEU A 277 -7.78 -16.60 7.35
C LEU A 277 -8.64 -17.86 7.40
N LYS A 278 -8.19 -18.89 8.13
CA LYS A 278 -8.94 -20.13 8.35
C LYS A 278 -10.29 -19.86 9.00
N THR A 279 -10.31 -19.08 10.07
CA THR A 279 -11.55 -18.72 10.78
C THR A 279 -12.53 -18.02 9.86
N LEU A 280 -12.07 -17.07 9.04
CA LEU A 280 -12.93 -16.35 8.08
C LEU A 280 -13.48 -17.27 6.99
N LEU A 281 -12.66 -18.20 6.47
CA LEU A 281 -13.09 -19.14 5.45
C LEU A 281 -14.08 -20.18 6.00
N ASP A 282 -13.87 -20.67 7.22
CA ASP A 282 -14.80 -21.58 7.89
C ASP A 282 -16.18 -20.94 8.09
N LYS A 283 -16.19 -19.66 8.51
CA LYS A 283 -17.42 -18.87 8.60
C LYS A 283 -18.07 -18.69 7.23
N LYS A 284 -17.29 -18.33 6.19
CA LYS A 284 -17.79 -18.16 4.83
C LYS A 284 -18.40 -19.44 4.28
N SER A 285 -17.76 -20.59 4.48
CA SER A 285 -18.30 -21.90 4.10
C SER A 285 -19.63 -22.21 4.79
N LYS A 286 -19.74 -21.96 6.10
CA LYS A 286 -20.99 -22.09 6.85
C LYS A 286 -22.08 -21.17 6.31
N THR A 287 -21.76 -19.91 6.04
CA THR A 287 -22.69 -18.92 5.50
C THR A 287 -23.25 -19.34 4.13
N LEU A 288 -22.36 -19.75 3.23
CA LEU A 288 -22.77 -20.25 1.90
C LEU A 288 -23.64 -21.50 2.03
N GLY A 289 -23.23 -22.44 2.88
CA GLY A 289 -24.01 -23.64 3.17
C GLY A 289 -25.39 -23.31 3.77
N GLY A 290 -25.46 -22.41 4.74
CA GLY A 290 -26.71 -22.00 5.35
C GLY A 290 -27.69 -21.32 4.40
N SER A 291 -27.18 -20.64 3.37
CA SER A 291 -28.03 -19.99 2.35
C SER A 291 -28.70 -20.98 1.37
N MET A 292 -28.31 -22.25 1.40
CA MET A 292 -28.92 -23.30 0.59
C MET A 292 -30.34 -23.67 1.03
N LEU A 293 -30.73 -23.32 2.25
CA LEU A 293 -32.04 -23.63 2.81
C LEU A 293 -32.69 -22.36 3.35
N SER A 294 -33.94 -22.11 3.01
CA SER A 294 -34.75 -21.02 3.58
C SER A 294 -36.20 -21.43 3.78
N ILE A 295 -36.84 -20.75 4.69
CA ILE A 295 -38.28 -20.78 4.84
C ILE A 295 -38.88 -19.41 4.55
N GLU A 296 -40.07 -19.40 4.00
CA GLU A 296 -40.85 -18.20 3.73
C GLU A 296 -42.25 -18.42 4.30
N GLY A 297 -42.69 -17.52 5.15
CA GLY A 297 -43.95 -17.69 5.87
C GLY A 297 -44.77 -16.42 5.97
N GLN A 298 -46.08 -16.61 6.16
CA GLN A 298 -47.02 -15.52 6.44
C GLN A 298 -47.71 -15.78 7.78
N THR A 299 -47.78 -14.75 8.63
CA THR A 299 -48.35 -14.81 9.96
C THR A 299 -49.15 -13.56 10.30
N ARG A 300 -49.95 -13.63 11.35
CA ARG A 300 -50.73 -12.51 11.92
C ARG A 300 -50.15 -11.98 13.23
N THR A 301 -49.01 -12.51 13.67
CA THR A 301 -48.37 -12.02 14.90
C THR A 301 -47.21 -11.04 14.59
N CYS A 302 -47.09 -9.99 15.38
CA CYS A 302 -45.97 -9.04 15.28
C CYS A 302 -44.72 -9.50 16.02
N GLN A 303 -44.70 -10.69 16.60
CA GLN A 303 -43.54 -11.26 17.31
C GLN A 303 -42.41 -11.73 16.37
N VAL A 304 -42.73 -11.94 15.08
CA VAL A 304 -41.74 -12.26 14.07
C VAL A 304 -41.04 -10.95 13.66
N VAL A 305 -39.81 -10.80 14.10
CA VAL A 305 -39.01 -9.57 13.89
C VAL A 305 -37.67 -9.89 13.24
N LEU A 306 -37.10 -8.94 12.57
CA LEU A 306 -35.79 -9.09 11.93
C LEU A 306 -34.71 -9.47 12.95
N GLY A 307 -33.85 -10.45 12.61
CA GLY A 307 -32.82 -10.98 13.50
C GLY A 307 -33.32 -11.95 14.58
N GLY A 308 -34.64 -12.05 14.77
CA GLY A 308 -35.26 -13.01 15.66
C GLY A 308 -35.18 -14.46 15.16
N ILE A 309 -35.47 -15.40 16.06
CA ILE A 309 -35.48 -16.84 15.75
C ILE A 309 -36.92 -17.30 15.72
N VAL A 310 -37.29 -18.00 14.66
CA VAL A 310 -38.64 -18.63 14.49
C VAL A 310 -38.50 -20.14 14.45
N GLU A 311 -39.34 -20.83 15.18
CA GLU A 311 -39.55 -22.26 15.05
C GLU A 311 -41.01 -22.52 14.66
N VAL A 312 -41.24 -23.25 13.58
CA VAL A 312 -42.58 -23.60 13.12
C VAL A 312 -42.93 -25.01 13.61
N ILE A 313 -43.95 -25.10 14.44
CA ILE A 313 -44.46 -26.36 15.05
C ILE A 313 -45.66 -26.82 14.23
N PHE A 314 -45.60 -28.05 13.74
CA PHE A 314 -46.73 -28.69 13.07
C PHE A 314 -47.63 -29.45 14.07
N PRO A 315 -48.96 -29.35 13.95
CA PRO A 315 -49.86 -30.15 14.74
C PRO A 315 -49.53 -31.65 14.63
N SER A 316 -49.52 -32.37 15.75
CA SER A 316 -49.15 -33.81 15.81
C SER A 316 -49.91 -34.68 14.81
N LYS A 317 -51.12 -34.28 14.44
CA LYS A 317 -51.98 -34.96 13.47
C LYS A 317 -51.43 -34.96 12.05
N MET A 318 -50.53 -34.03 11.73
CA MET A 318 -49.93 -33.91 10.39
C MET A 318 -48.74 -34.85 10.17
N GLY A 319 -48.16 -35.41 11.24
CA GLY A 319 -47.01 -36.32 11.15
C GLY A 319 -45.76 -35.67 10.50
N VAL A 320 -45.70 -34.34 10.41
CA VAL A 320 -44.57 -33.60 9.83
C VAL A 320 -43.53 -33.38 10.92
N PRO A 321 -42.25 -33.74 10.71
CA PRO A 321 -41.18 -33.45 11.65
C PRO A 321 -40.93 -31.93 11.71
N SER A 322 -40.39 -31.46 12.85
CA SER A 322 -39.94 -30.06 12.95
C SER A 322 -38.97 -29.71 11.85
N LEU A 323 -39.18 -28.55 11.23
CA LEU A 323 -38.24 -28.01 10.23
C LEU A 323 -36.97 -27.45 10.88
N GLY A 324 -36.97 -27.25 12.21
CA GLY A 324 -35.89 -26.62 12.95
C GLY A 324 -36.12 -25.14 13.20
N ARG A 325 -35.05 -24.46 13.61
CA ARG A 325 -35.05 -23.05 14.00
C ARG A 325 -34.45 -22.21 12.90
N TYR A 326 -35.07 -21.08 12.60
CA TYR A 326 -34.66 -20.17 11.53
C TYR A 326 -34.50 -18.76 12.04
N ARG A 327 -33.40 -18.08 11.65
CA ARG A 327 -33.22 -16.65 11.87
C ARG A 327 -33.95 -15.89 10.77
N VAL A 328 -34.75 -14.91 11.17
CA VAL A 328 -35.47 -14.03 10.25
C VAL A 328 -34.50 -13.05 9.62
N VAL A 329 -34.41 -13.09 8.29
CA VAL A 329 -33.49 -12.27 7.49
C VAL A 329 -34.21 -11.18 6.69
N GLU A 330 -35.51 -11.38 6.43
CA GLU A 330 -36.40 -10.39 5.83
C GLU A 330 -37.74 -10.47 6.55
N VAL A 331 -38.39 -9.33 6.79
CA VAL A 331 -39.75 -9.26 7.27
C VAL A 331 -40.46 -8.02 6.73
N VAL A 332 -41.69 -8.20 6.28
CA VAL A 332 -42.58 -7.13 5.82
C VAL A 332 -43.82 -7.13 6.72
N HIS A 333 -43.96 -6.08 7.51
CA HIS A 333 -45.17 -5.83 8.30
C HIS A 333 -46.16 -5.02 7.46
N LYS A 334 -47.40 -5.50 7.39
CA LYS A 334 -48.45 -4.87 6.59
C LYS A 334 -49.73 -4.70 7.39
N VAL A 335 -50.29 -3.51 7.32
CA VAL A 335 -51.64 -3.20 7.78
C VAL A 335 -52.45 -2.80 6.57
N ASP A 336 -53.55 -3.51 6.31
CA ASP A 336 -54.44 -3.21 5.19
C ASP A 336 -55.46 -2.10 5.53
N LYS A 337 -56.21 -1.67 4.54
CA LYS A 337 -57.24 -0.63 4.67
C LYS A 337 -58.36 -0.98 5.65
N SER A 338 -58.55 -2.25 5.98
CA SER A 338 -59.50 -2.74 6.97
C SER A 338 -58.91 -2.80 8.39
N GLY A 339 -57.64 -2.39 8.55
CA GLY A 339 -56.89 -2.44 9.81
C GLY A 339 -56.37 -3.83 10.16
N ASN A 340 -56.42 -4.81 9.23
CA ASN A 340 -55.89 -6.13 9.49
C ASN A 340 -54.39 -6.16 9.36
N TYR A 341 -53.73 -6.69 10.36
CA TYR A 341 -52.29 -6.90 10.38
C TYR A 341 -51.92 -8.27 9.79
N SER A 342 -50.86 -8.28 9.01
CA SER A 342 -50.15 -9.47 8.56
C SER A 342 -48.66 -9.19 8.46
N ASN A 343 -47.84 -10.22 8.58
CA ASN A 343 -46.46 -10.11 8.18
C ASN A 343 -46.04 -11.29 7.30
N HIS A 344 -45.09 -11.01 6.45
CA HIS A 344 -44.40 -11.96 5.61
C HIS A 344 -42.95 -12.01 6.03
N PHE A 345 -42.37 -13.18 6.22
CA PHE A 345 -40.99 -13.32 6.64
C PHE A 345 -40.22 -14.34 5.81
N VAL A 346 -38.91 -14.13 5.71
CA VAL A 346 -37.94 -15.09 5.17
C VAL A 346 -36.96 -15.43 6.28
N GLY A 347 -36.68 -16.71 6.47
CA GLY A 347 -35.74 -17.19 7.47
C GLY A 347 -34.71 -18.16 6.89
N THR A 348 -33.51 -18.11 7.40
CA THR A 348 -32.42 -19.06 7.13
C THR A 348 -32.11 -19.88 8.38
N PRO A 349 -31.52 -21.09 8.29
CA PRO A 349 -31.22 -21.90 9.48
C PRO A 349 -30.52 -21.09 10.58
N ALA A 350 -31.02 -21.17 11.80
CA ALA A 350 -30.53 -20.37 12.94
C ALA A 350 -29.08 -20.67 13.31
N ASN A 351 -28.58 -21.87 12.98
CA ASN A 351 -27.19 -22.28 13.15
C ASN A 351 -26.24 -21.51 12.22
N ASN A 352 -26.79 -20.79 11.23
CA ASN A 352 -26.04 -19.92 10.37
C ASN A 352 -25.82 -18.59 11.10
N GLU A 353 -24.62 -18.39 11.61
CA GLU A 353 -24.26 -17.20 12.37
C GLU A 353 -24.05 -15.97 11.48
N PHE A 354 -24.08 -16.15 10.17
CA PHE A 354 -23.82 -15.11 9.17
C PHE A 354 -24.78 -15.27 8.01
N ILE A 355 -25.00 -14.20 7.26
CA ILE A 355 -25.95 -14.20 6.15
C ILE A 355 -25.23 -13.76 4.89
N THR A 356 -25.37 -14.56 3.81
CA THR A 356 -24.85 -14.18 2.51
C THR A 356 -25.51 -12.91 2.04
N GLN A 357 -24.69 -11.90 1.78
CA GLN A 357 -25.17 -10.66 1.24
C GLN A 357 -25.50 -10.82 -0.25
N ARG A 358 -26.60 -10.21 -0.65
CA ARG A 358 -26.91 -10.03 -2.07
C ARG A 358 -26.06 -8.93 -2.74
N TYR A 359 -25.35 -8.14 -1.92
CA TYR A 359 -24.53 -7.02 -2.42
C TYR A 359 -23.10 -7.47 -2.65
N SER A 360 -22.71 -7.55 -3.90
CA SER A 360 -21.34 -7.89 -4.34
C SER A 360 -20.66 -6.72 -5.07
N GLY A 361 -20.98 -5.50 -4.72
CA GLY A 361 -20.27 -4.33 -5.24
C GLY A 361 -18.85 -4.29 -4.68
N SER A 362 -17.86 -4.79 -5.40
CA SER A 362 -16.47 -4.54 -5.03
C SER A 362 -16.15 -3.09 -5.31
N VAL A 363 -15.83 -2.34 -4.26
CA VAL A 363 -15.29 -0.99 -4.42
C VAL A 363 -13.94 -1.10 -5.09
N LYS A 364 -13.75 -0.35 -6.18
CA LYS A 364 -12.47 -0.29 -6.90
C LYS A 364 -11.86 1.09 -6.75
N ALA A 365 -10.65 1.11 -6.21
CA ALA A 365 -9.84 2.30 -6.14
C ALA A 365 -8.99 2.46 -7.42
N TYR A 366 -8.83 3.70 -7.83
CA TYR A 366 -7.99 4.09 -8.95
C TYR A 366 -6.71 4.76 -8.44
N PRO A 367 -5.63 4.77 -9.23
CA PRO A 367 -4.41 5.46 -8.82
C PRO A 367 -4.67 6.92 -8.44
N GLU A 368 -4.10 7.33 -7.31
CA GLU A 368 -4.26 8.67 -6.74
C GLU A 368 -2.90 9.27 -6.36
N MET A 369 -2.84 10.60 -6.39
CA MET A 369 -1.68 11.35 -5.88
C MET A 369 -1.69 11.39 -4.37
N ALA A 370 -0.50 11.24 -3.79
CA ALA A 370 -0.30 11.40 -2.35
C ALA A 370 1.08 12.04 -2.08
N MET A 371 1.29 12.46 -0.85
CA MET A 371 2.57 12.99 -0.38
C MET A 371 3.17 12.02 0.62
N VAL A 372 4.46 11.76 0.53
CA VAL A 372 5.18 10.95 1.53
C VAL A 372 5.19 11.69 2.86
N SER A 373 4.62 11.06 3.88
CA SER A 373 4.56 11.60 5.24
C SER A 373 5.66 11.04 6.15
N SER A 374 6.16 9.84 5.85
CA SER A 374 7.33 9.26 6.51
C SER A 374 7.97 8.18 5.65
N ASN A 375 9.30 8.10 5.68
CA ASN A 375 10.11 7.05 5.05
C ASN A 375 10.99 6.27 6.04
N SER A 376 10.81 6.51 7.34
CA SER A 376 11.56 5.88 8.42
C SER A 376 10.89 4.57 8.85
N ASP A 377 10.84 3.58 7.94
CA ASP A 377 10.20 2.27 8.18
C ASP A 377 10.82 1.54 9.38
N PRO A 378 10.06 1.27 10.46
CA PRO A 378 10.59 0.61 11.66
C PRO A 378 11.04 -0.84 11.42
N LYS A 379 10.59 -1.47 10.33
CA LYS A 379 11.02 -2.83 9.93
C LYS A 379 12.15 -2.82 8.90
N SER A 380 12.60 -1.63 8.47
CA SER A 380 13.67 -1.47 7.46
C SER A 380 13.41 -2.22 6.15
N LEU A 381 12.15 -2.31 5.73
CA LEU A 381 11.72 -2.95 4.48
C LEU A 381 11.63 -1.98 3.29
N GLY A 382 12.03 -0.71 3.49
CA GLY A 382 11.96 0.32 2.45
C GLY A 382 10.55 0.78 2.10
N ARG A 383 9.62 0.65 3.05
CA ARG A 383 8.24 1.13 2.92
C ARG A 383 8.15 2.60 3.31
N VAL A 384 7.08 3.23 2.86
CA VAL A 384 6.75 4.61 3.21
C VAL A 384 5.32 4.71 3.77
N GLN A 385 5.06 5.75 4.53
CA GLN A 385 3.70 6.20 4.80
C GLN A 385 3.38 7.37 3.88
N VAL A 386 2.18 7.39 3.33
CA VAL A 386 1.74 8.49 2.48
C VAL A 386 0.45 9.11 3.02
N GLN A 387 0.25 10.36 2.69
CA GLN A 387 -0.95 11.11 3.02
C GLN A 387 -1.65 11.54 1.74
N PHE A 388 -2.85 11.01 1.49
CA PHE A 388 -3.73 11.49 0.43
C PHE A 388 -4.28 12.87 0.76
N ASP A 389 -4.67 13.66 -0.25
CA ASP A 389 -5.20 15.00 -0.04
C ASP A 389 -6.43 15.04 0.88
N TRP A 390 -7.30 14.05 0.76
CA TRP A 390 -8.49 13.92 1.60
C TRP A 390 -8.16 13.54 3.05
N GLN A 391 -7.01 12.96 3.35
CA GLN A 391 -6.55 12.63 4.71
C GLN A 391 -5.99 13.85 5.45
N LYS A 392 -5.53 14.88 4.72
CA LYS A 392 -4.91 16.08 5.31
C LYS A 392 -5.79 16.76 6.35
N ARG A 393 -7.11 16.87 6.06
CA ARG A 393 -8.06 17.48 6.98
C ARG A 393 -8.16 16.76 8.34
N ALA A 394 -7.99 15.45 8.35
CA ALA A 394 -8.07 14.62 9.56
C ALA A 394 -6.69 14.34 10.17
N GLY A 395 -5.60 14.81 9.56
CA GLY A 395 -4.23 14.52 9.98
C GLY A 395 -3.88 13.03 9.94
N LYS A 396 -4.54 12.27 9.05
CA LYS A 396 -4.34 10.83 8.88
C LYS A 396 -3.31 10.53 7.79
N SER A 397 -2.73 9.34 7.81
CA SER A 397 -1.88 8.77 6.75
C SER A 397 -2.23 7.31 6.54
N THR A 398 -1.59 6.67 5.56
CA THR A 398 -1.66 5.22 5.37
C THR A 398 -0.87 4.48 6.46
N ASN A 399 -1.01 3.16 6.53
CA ASN A 399 0.01 2.32 7.14
C ASN A 399 1.29 2.34 6.28
N TRP A 400 2.31 1.52 6.67
CA TRP A 400 3.54 1.34 5.89
C TRP A 400 3.25 0.57 4.61
N ILE A 401 3.41 1.22 3.46
CA ILE A 401 3.12 0.66 2.13
C ILE A 401 4.40 0.47 1.31
N ARG A 402 4.40 -0.53 0.44
CA ARG A 402 5.54 -0.86 -0.41
C ARG A 402 5.79 0.21 -1.47
N VAL A 403 7.05 0.35 -1.87
CA VAL A 403 7.46 1.19 -3.00
C VAL A 403 7.87 0.28 -4.15
N GLN A 404 7.27 0.48 -5.31
CA GLN A 404 7.67 -0.21 -6.54
C GLN A 404 9.04 0.28 -6.99
N THR A 405 9.90 -0.63 -7.39
CA THR A 405 11.23 -0.35 -7.95
C THR A 405 11.42 -1.11 -9.26
N PRO A 406 12.26 -0.62 -10.19
CA PRO A 406 12.53 -1.32 -11.45
C PRO A 406 13.14 -2.72 -11.29
N ASP A 407 13.93 -2.95 -10.24
CA ASP A 407 14.49 -4.26 -9.89
C ASP A 407 14.63 -4.40 -8.38
N ALA A 408 14.15 -5.53 -7.85
CA ALA A 408 14.29 -5.90 -6.45
C ALA A 408 14.41 -7.42 -6.31
N GLY A 409 15.31 -7.87 -5.48
CA GLY A 409 15.45 -9.30 -5.20
C GLY A 409 16.36 -9.59 -4.01
N GLY A 410 16.20 -10.81 -3.48
CA GLY A 410 16.92 -11.25 -2.28
C GLY A 410 17.93 -12.36 -2.52
N SER A 411 17.87 -13.15 -3.56
CA SER A 411 18.72 -14.35 -3.85
C SER A 411 20.08 -14.42 -3.11
N GLY A 412 20.04 -14.40 -1.77
CA GLY A 412 21.20 -14.43 -0.89
C GLY A 412 21.89 -13.11 -0.59
N MET A 413 21.41 -12.00 -1.16
CA MET A 413 21.93 -10.64 -0.90
C MET A 413 20.80 -9.68 -0.55
N THR A 414 20.94 -8.95 0.55
CA THR A 414 19.99 -7.91 0.94
C THR A 414 20.06 -6.74 -0.03
N ASN A 415 18.90 -6.18 -0.42
CA ASN A 415 18.78 -5.00 -1.29
C ASN A 415 19.42 -5.15 -2.69
N ARG A 416 19.42 -6.35 -3.27
CA ARG A 416 19.79 -6.49 -4.67
C ARG A 416 18.78 -5.77 -5.55
N GLY A 417 19.26 -4.92 -6.44
CA GLY A 417 18.45 -4.12 -7.36
C GLY A 417 18.62 -2.62 -7.17
N MET A 418 17.54 -1.87 -7.33
CA MET A 418 17.55 -0.40 -7.22
C MET A 418 16.80 0.03 -5.95
N VAL A 419 17.51 0.67 -5.03
CA VAL A 419 16.93 1.17 -3.78
C VAL A 419 16.85 2.70 -3.86
N PHE A 420 15.68 3.21 -4.28
CA PHE A 420 15.35 4.63 -4.32
C PHE A 420 14.01 4.82 -3.61
N ILE A 421 14.09 5.11 -2.32
CA ILE A 421 12.91 5.35 -1.49
C ILE A 421 12.59 6.84 -1.55
N PRO A 422 11.35 7.24 -1.85
CA PRO A 422 10.93 8.64 -1.87
C PRO A 422 11.18 9.31 -0.51
N GLU A 423 11.56 10.58 -0.55
CA GLU A 423 11.79 11.38 0.65
C GLU A 423 10.48 11.94 1.21
N GLU A 424 10.49 12.30 2.50
CA GLU A 424 9.37 13.01 3.11
C GLU A 424 9.11 14.33 2.39
N GLY A 425 7.84 14.56 2.00
CA GLY A 425 7.44 15.70 1.18
C GLY A 425 7.35 15.41 -0.32
N ASP A 426 7.92 14.32 -0.81
CA ASP A 426 7.82 13.96 -2.23
C ASP A 426 6.39 13.60 -2.62
N GLN A 427 5.99 14.02 -3.82
CA GLN A 427 4.73 13.58 -4.42
C GLN A 427 4.90 12.22 -5.09
N VAL A 428 3.96 11.33 -4.81
CA VAL A 428 3.97 9.96 -5.33
C VAL A 428 2.61 9.58 -5.92
N MET A 429 2.64 8.76 -6.96
CA MET A 429 1.46 8.07 -7.47
C MET A 429 1.27 6.78 -6.69
N VAL A 430 0.09 6.60 -6.11
CA VAL A 430 -0.28 5.41 -5.34
C VAL A 430 -1.26 4.57 -6.15
N GLY A 431 -0.90 3.32 -6.38
CA GLY A 431 -1.76 2.31 -6.98
C GLY A 431 -2.38 1.42 -5.90
N PHE A 432 -3.30 0.55 -6.32
CA PHE A 432 -4.02 -0.37 -5.45
C PHE A 432 -4.01 -1.78 -6.03
N GLU A 433 -3.50 -2.75 -5.28
CA GLU A 433 -3.45 -4.15 -5.72
C GLU A 433 -4.88 -4.67 -5.94
N TYR A 434 -5.14 -5.26 -7.09
CA TYR A 434 -6.48 -5.72 -7.52
C TYR A 434 -7.56 -4.63 -7.55
N GLY A 435 -7.18 -3.35 -7.43
CA GLY A 435 -8.12 -2.24 -7.24
C GLY A 435 -8.72 -2.18 -5.83
N ASP A 436 -8.21 -2.95 -4.88
CA ASP A 436 -8.67 -2.93 -3.49
C ASP A 436 -8.13 -1.71 -2.75
N PRO A 437 -8.99 -0.78 -2.28
CA PRO A 437 -8.55 0.42 -1.56
C PRO A 437 -7.75 0.10 -0.29
N ASN A 438 -7.86 -1.11 0.26
CA ASN A 438 -7.12 -1.53 1.45
C ASN A 438 -5.68 -1.96 1.16
N ARG A 439 -5.26 -2.01 -0.12
CA ARG A 439 -3.95 -2.50 -0.57
C ARG A 439 -3.19 -1.46 -1.39
N PRO A 440 -2.92 -0.26 -0.83
CA PRO A 440 -2.16 0.77 -1.51
C PRO A 440 -0.67 0.39 -1.63
N TYR A 441 -0.03 0.82 -2.72
CA TYR A 441 1.42 0.77 -2.91
C TYR A 441 1.89 1.96 -3.75
N VAL A 442 3.11 2.43 -3.55
CA VAL A 442 3.69 3.52 -4.33
C VAL A 442 4.16 2.99 -5.68
N MET A 443 3.65 3.55 -6.76
CA MET A 443 4.04 3.23 -8.14
C MET A 443 5.30 3.98 -8.58
N GLY A 444 5.58 5.13 -7.98
CA GLY A 444 6.72 5.99 -8.27
C GLY A 444 6.47 7.43 -7.86
N SER A 445 7.54 8.23 -7.86
CA SER A 445 7.48 9.67 -7.59
C SER A 445 7.08 10.46 -8.83
N VAL A 446 6.46 11.61 -8.63
CA VAL A 446 6.04 12.54 -9.70
C VAL A 446 6.58 13.92 -9.37
N PHE A 447 7.24 14.55 -10.33
CA PHE A 447 7.71 15.91 -10.14
C PHE A 447 6.56 16.89 -10.02
N SER A 448 6.61 17.76 -9.01
CA SER A 448 5.71 18.90 -8.88
C SER A 448 6.24 20.11 -9.66
N GLY A 449 5.38 21.11 -9.88
CA GLY A 449 5.75 22.34 -10.56
C GLY A 449 6.81 23.18 -9.82
N SER A 450 7.00 22.95 -8.53
CA SER A 450 8.01 23.62 -7.70
C SER A 450 9.37 22.92 -7.69
N GLU A 451 9.44 21.62 -7.98
CA GLU A 451 10.60 20.77 -7.73
C GLU A 451 11.22 20.21 -9.01
N GLY A 452 10.44 20.03 -10.06
CA GLY A 452 10.89 19.40 -11.28
C GLY A 452 11.13 20.38 -12.42
N LYS A 453 12.33 20.35 -13.00
CA LYS A 453 12.66 21.05 -14.26
C LYS A 453 12.82 20.09 -15.44
N GLY A 454 12.51 18.81 -15.25
CA GLY A 454 12.66 17.77 -16.26
C GLY A 454 14.10 17.62 -16.74
N GLY A 455 14.30 17.24 -18.00
CA GLY A 455 15.60 17.04 -18.63
C GLY A 455 16.29 18.31 -19.14
N GLY A 456 15.90 19.50 -18.67
CA GLY A 456 16.39 20.78 -19.15
C GLY A 456 15.89 21.14 -20.57
N ASP A 457 16.46 22.16 -21.17
CA ASP A 457 16.09 22.59 -22.53
C ASP A 457 16.35 21.46 -23.54
N GLY A 458 15.35 21.19 -24.38
CA GLY A 458 15.40 20.10 -25.35
C GLY A 458 15.40 18.69 -24.78
N ASN A 459 15.15 18.52 -23.47
CA ASN A 459 15.18 17.22 -22.80
C ASN A 459 16.50 16.44 -22.98
N ASN A 460 17.61 17.16 -22.98
CA ASN A 460 18.94 16.60 -23.27
C ASN A 460 19.64 15.98 -22.05
N LYS A 461 19.15 16.23 -20.83
CA LYS A 461 19.76 15.73 -19.60
C LYS A 461 18.97 14.59 -18.98
N ARG A 462 19.70 13.55 -18.58
CA ARG A 462 19.21 12.45 -17.75
C ARG A 462 20.08 12.36 -16.53
N THR A 463 19.46 12.37 -15.34
CA THR A 463 20.20 12.48 -14.08
C THR A 463 19.75 11.44 -13.09
N ILE A 464 20.69 10.90 -12.34
CA ILE A 464 20.49 10.26 -11.05
C ILE A 464 21.09 11.21 -10.03
N LEU A 465 20.27 11.76 -9.15
CA LEU A 465 20.67 12.75 -8.16
C LEU A 465 20.17 12.31 -6.78
N THR A 466 21.07 12.24 -5.81
CA THR A 466 20.74 11.89 -4.44
C THR A 466 20.44 13.14 -3.62
N LYS A 467 19.80 12.96 -2.46
CA LYS A 467 19.46 14.00 -1.47
C LYS A 467 20.68 14.89 -1.09
N SER A 468 21.87 14.31 -0.98
CA SER A 468 23.09 15.01 -0.61
C SER A 468 23.85 15.63 -1.79
N GLY A 469 23.34 15.48 -3.03
CA GLY A 469 23.94 16.09 -4.22
C GLY A 469 24.94 15.20 -4.96
N HIS A 470 25.08 13.91 -4.62
CA HIS A 470 25.83 12.97 -5.45
C HIS A 470 25.05 12.70 -6.73
N GLN A 471 25.71 12.72 -7.89
CA GLN A 471 25.00 12.65 -9.16
C GLN A 471 25.73 11.87 -10.26
N ILE A 472 24.92 11.30 -11.15
CA ILE A 472 25.34 10.82 -12.47
C ILE A 472 24.49 11.57 -13.51
N VAL A 473 25.15 12.25 -14.41
CA VAL A 473 24.51 13.06 -15.47
C VAL A 473 24.93 12.53 -16.83
N PHE A 474 23.95 12.24 -17.67
CA PHE A 474 24.12 12.03 -19.11
C PHE A 474 23.62 13.29 -19.80
N ASP A 475 24.51 13.99 -20.51
CA ASP A 475 24.19 15.18 -21.27
C ASP A 475 24.30 14.88 -22.76
N ASP A 476 23.18 14.94 -23.48
CA ASP A 476 23.10 14.68 -24.92
C ASP A 476 23.09 15.94 -25.76
N ASP A 477 23.32 17.13 -25.16
CA ASP A 477 23.36 18.40 -25.90
C ASP A 477 24.62 18.53 -26.77
N LYS A 478 24.51 18.13 -28.03
CA LYS A 478 25.59 18.19 -29.02
C LYS A 478 26.04 19.62 -29.34
N GLY A 479 25.23 20.64 -29.02
CA GLY A 479 25.57 22.04 -29.16
C GLY A 479 26.40 22.59 -28.00
N GLY A 480 26.52 21.83 -26.92
CA GLY A 480 27.20 22.18 -25.67
C GLY A 480 28.26 21.18 -25.24
N SER A 481 28.34 20.97 -23.94
CA SER A 481 29.29 20.04 -23.31
C SER A 481 28.65 18.66 -23.10
N TRP A 482 28.42 17.95 -24.20
CA TRP A 482 27.82 16.61 -24.11
C TRP A 482 28.78 15.54 -23.62
N GLY A 483 28.27 14.58 -22.83
CA GLY A 483 29.07 13.54 -22.21
C GLY A 483 28.44 12.97 -20.96
N ILE A 484 29.26 12.33 -20.12
CA ILE A 484 28.85 11.74 -18.87
C ILE A 484 29.64 12.36 -17.73
N THR A 485 28.94 12.76 -16.66
CA THR A 485 29.56 13.26 -15.44
C THR A 485 29.11 12.42 -14.25
N ILE A 486 30.07 11.91 -13.49
CA ILE A 486 29.85 11.33 -12.15
C ILE A 486 30.50 12.31 -11.18
N ALA A 487 29.72 12.80 -10.22
CA ALA A 487 30.20 13.78 -9.25
C ALA A 487 29.65 13.49 -7.84
N ASP A 488 30.46 13.78 -6.85
CA ASP A 488 30.01 13.86 -5.48
C ASP A 488 29.70 15.30 -5.06
N SER A 489 29.14 15.47 -3.88
CA SER A 489 28.81 16.79 -3.33
C SER A 489 30.04 17.64 -2.95
N ASN A 490 31.24 17.04 -2.87
CA ASN A 490 32.48 17.69 -2.46
C ASN A 490 33.34 18.10 -3.65
N GLY A 491 32.88 17.85 -4.89
CA GLY A 491 33.59 18.28 -6.10
C GLY A 491 34.58 17.25 -6.67
N ASN A 492 34.57 16.00 -6.17
CA ASN A 492 35.27 14.92 -6.85
C ASN A 492 34.48 14.53 -8.09
N THR A 493 35.14 14.40 -9.23
CA THR A 493 34.47 14.17 -10.50
C THR A 493 35.18 13.16 -11.39
N ILE A 494 34.37 12.40 -12.16
CA ILE A 494 34.80 11.69 -13.35
C ILE A 494 33.96 12.25 -14.50
N ASN A 495 34.60 12.89 -15.45
CA ASN A 495 33.95 13.50 -16.61
C ASN A 495 34.44 12.85 -17.90
N LEU A 496 33.50 12.29 -18.67
CA LEU A 496 33.74 11.76 -20.01
C LEU A 496 33.17 12.77 -21.02
N SER A 497 34.01 13.68 -21.48
CA SER A 497 33.64 14.71 -22.46
C SER A 497 33.69 14.15 -23.89
N SER A 498 32.53 13.93 -24.47
CA SER A 498 32.44 13.48 -25.87
C SER A 498 32.80 14.58 -26.85
N SER A 499 32.54 15.84 -26.51
CA SER A 499 32.92 17.02 -27.36
C SER A 499 34.42 17.19 -27.45
N GLN A 500 35.14 17.00 -26.36
CA GLN A 500 36.59 17.18 -26.28
C GLN A 500 37.37 15.87 -26.48
N LYS A 501 36.67 14.74 -26.53
CA LYS A 501 37.26 13.39 -26.57
C LYS A 501 38.21 13.13 -25.39
N THR A 502 37.84 13.58 -24.19
CA THR A 502 38.69 13.51 -22.99
C THR A 502 37.99 12.84 -21.85
N ILE A 503 38.76 12.16 -21.02
CA ILE A 503 38.35 11.69 -19.69
C ILE A 503 39.14 12.47 -18.67
N VAL A 504 38.44 13.13 -17.74
CA VAL A 504 39.06 13.87 -16.64
C VAL A 504 38.63 13.24 -15.33
N ILE A 505 39.60 12.87 -14.50
CA ILE A 505 39.38 12.44 -13.11
C ILE A 505 39.98 13.53 -12.23
N SER A 506 39.16 14.12 -11.38
CA SER A 506 39.56 15.22 -10.51
C SER A 506 39.08 14.99 -9.08
N SER A 507 39.95 15.27 -8.13
CA SER A 507 39.63 15.25 -6.70
C SER A 507 40.18 16.52 -6.05
N GLN A 508 39.51 16.98 -4.99
CA GLN A 508 39.92 18.15 -4.21
C GLN A 508 41.19 17.86 -3.38
N GLU A 509 41.40 16.60 -2.98
CA GLU A 509 42.55 16.23 -2.15
C GLU A 509 43.36 15.09 -2.76
N ASN A 510 42.83 13.88 -2.81
CA ASN A 510 43.60 12.68 -3.13
C ASN A 510 42.98 11.83 -4.23
N ILE A 511 43.80 11.34 -5.14
CA ILE A 511 43.46 10.25 -6.06
C ILE A 511 44.40 9.08 -5.70
N VAL A 512 43.85 7.95 -5.30
CA VAL A 512 44.59 6.74 -4.98
C VAL A 512 44.28 5.66 -6.02
N LEU A 513 45.30 5.20 -6.73
CA LEU A 513 45.20 4.06 -7.64
C LEU A 513 45.87 2.86 -7.00
N GLN A 514 45.10 1.88 -6.58
CA GLN A 514 45.60 0.68 -5.90
C GLN A 514 45.13 -0.59 -6.62
N SER A 515 46.09 -1.38 -7.10
CA SER A 515 45.78 -2.60 -7.82
C SER A 515 46.96 -3.58 -7.74
N LYS A 516 46.73 -4.83 -8.11
CA LYS A 516 47.79 -5.82 -8.33
C LYS A 516 48.71 -5.39 -9.48
N ASN A 517 48.16 -4.84 -10.57
CA ASN A 517 48.91 -4.34 -11.73
C ASN A 517 48.28 -3.05 -12.23
N ILE A 518 49.07 -2.06 -12.56
CA ILE A 518 48.67 -0.82 -13.20
C ILE A 518 49.50 -0.66 -14.46
N THR A 519 48.88 -0.51 -15.62
CA THR A 519 49.52 -0.26 -16.90
C THR A 519 49.07 1.12 -17.41
N LEU A 520 50.00 1.98 -17.75
CA LEU A 520 49.76 3.25 -18.40
C LEU A 520 50.40 3.23 -19.79
N GLU A 521 49.58 3.30 -20.83
CA GLU A 521 50.04 3.25 -22.25
C GLU A 521 49.43 4.42 -23.01
N ALA A 522 50.25 5.10 -23.80
CA ALA A 522 49.79 6.17 -24.68
C ALA A 522 50.57 6.12 -25.98
N GLU A 523 49.90 6.28 -27.10
CA GLU A 523 50.54 6.32 -28.44
C GLU A 523 51.48 7.50 -28.61
N GLU A 524 51.16 8.65 -28.02
CA GLU A 524 51.93 9.87 -28.24
C GLU A 524 52.68 10.32 -26.98
N LYS A 525 51.99 10.48 -25.85
CA LYS A 525 52.62 11.14 -24.70
C LYS A 525 51.99 10.76 -23.36
N ILE A 526 52.82 10.44 -22.39
CA ILE A 526 52.50 10.43 -20.96
C ILE A 526 53.17 11.65 -20.32
N SER A 527 52.42 12.46 -19.58
CA SER A 527 52.93 13.61 -18.86
C SER A 527 52.59 13.50 -17.37
N GLN A 528 53.63 13.55 -16.54
CA GLN A 528 53.50 13.56 -15.07
C GLN A 528 54.04 14.89 -14.54
N LYS A 529 53.28 15.56 -13.67
CA LYS A 529 53.68 16.83 -13.07
C LYS A 529 53.29 16.85 -11.61
N SER A 530 54.26 17.08 -10.74
CA SER A 530 54.04 17.37 -9.33
C SER A 530 54.41 18.82 -9.01
N GLY A 531 53.62 19.45 -8.14
CA GLY A 531 53.89 20.81 -7.67
C GLY A 531 54.91 20.88 -6.54
N LYS A 532 55.10 19.77 -5.82
CA LYS A 532 56.04 19.64 -4.71
C LYS A 532 56.89 18.39 -4.88
N ASP A 533 56.46 17.29 -4.36
CA ASP A 533 57.22 16.07 -4.25
C ASP A 533 56.75 15.01 -5.23
N PHE A 534 57.68 14.25 -5.79
CA PHE A 534 57.37 13.10 -6.65
C PHE A 534 58.22 11.92 -6.18
N ASP A 535 57.59 11.00 -5.45
CA ASP A 535 58.21 9.83 -4.86
C ASP A 535 57.97 8.57 -5.67
N VAL A 536 59.02 7.83 -5.94
CA VAL A 536 58.94 6.52 -6.61
C VAL A 536 59.66 5.49 -5.73
N THR A 537 58.90 4.50 -5.26
CA THR A 537 59.44 3.38 -4.50
C THR A 537 59.16 2.07 -5.22
N VAL A 538 60.20 1.29 -5.49
CA VAL A 538 60.12 0.02 -6.24
C VAL A 538 60.72 -1.08 -5.39
N GLY A 539 59.96 -2.15 -5.11
CA GLY A 539 60.40 -3.27 -4.25
C GLY A 539 61.40 -4.24 -4.93
N ASN A 540 61.37 -4.33 -6.24
CA ASN A 540 62.26 -5.23 -7.03
C ASN A 540 62.99 -4.42 -8.12
N ASP A 541 62.56 -4.52 -9.35
CA ASP A 541 63.27 -3.99 -10.50
C ASP A 541 62.65 -2.69 -11.01
N TYR A 542 63.47 -1.67 -11.20
CA TYR A 542 63.10 -0.45 -11.95
C TYR A 542 63.79 -0.44 -13.29
N LYS A 543 63.04 -0.50 -14.40
CA LYS A 543 63.54 -0.45 -15.76
C LYS A 543 63.06 0.81 -16.46
N LEU A 544 64.02 1.57 -17.00
CA LEU A 544 63.76 2.69 -17.88
C LEU A 544 64.43 2.42 -19.25
N GLU A 545 63.62 2.42 -20.30
CA GLU A 545 64.11 2.25 -21.68
C GLU A 545 63.67 3.44 -22.52
N VAL A 546 64.62 4.11 -23.15
CA VAL A 546 64.38 5.31 -23.94
C VAL A 546 65.06 5.16 -25.29
N GLU A 547 64.27 5.05 -26.35
CA GLU A 547 64.79 4.82 -27.70
C GLU A 547 65.57 6.00 -28.30
N LYS A 548 65.27 7.22 -27.89
CA LYS A 548 65.90 8.43 -28.45
C LYS A 548 66.69 9.20 -27.41
N ASN A 549 66.07 10.17 -26.75
CA ASN A 549 66.80 11.11 -25.88
C ASN A 549 66.22 11.04 -24.45
N SER A 550 67.07 10.93 -23.48
CA SER A 550 66.75 11.17 -22.08
C SER A 550 67.43 12.45 -21.60
N SER A 551 66.69 13.28 -20.87
CA SER A 551 67.24 14.53 -20.30
C SER A 551 66.77 14.65 -18.85
N SER A 552 67.71 14.92 -17.95
CA SER A 552 67.45 15.21 -16.54
C SER A 552 68.03 16.56 -16.18
N LEU A 553 67.25 17.44 -15.56
CA LEU A 553 67.70 18.74 -15.05
C LEU A 553 67.37 18.81 -13.55
N VAL A 554 68.37 18.78 -12.72
CA VAL A 554 68.28 18.97 -11.26
C VAL A 554 68.86 20.32 -10.91
N LYS A 555 68.06 21.21 -10.31
CA LYS A 555 68.53 22.56 -9.89
C LYS A 555 69.14 22.59 -8.49
N GLY A 556 68.89 21.59 -7.72
CA GLY A 556 69.48 21.38 -6.41
C GLY A 556 70.48 20.22 -6.42
N ASP A 557 70.56 19.51 -5.33
CA ASP A 557 71.45 18.36 -5.17
C ASP A 557 70.88 17.12 -5.86
N SER A 558 71.77 16.31 -6.45
CA SER A 558 71.46 14.98 -6.95
C SER A 558 72.33 13.96 -6.24
N VAL A 559 71.73 13.02 -5.58
CA VAL A 559 72.43 11.95 -4.83
C VAL A 559 72.04 10.60 -5.42
N GLU A 560 73.07 9.85 -5.80
CA GLU A 560 72.89 8.45 -6.25
C GLU A 560 73.67 7.54 -5.31
N SER A 561 73.06 6.55 -4.72
CA SER A 561 73.68 5.57 -3.86
C SER A 561 73.38 4.16 -4.36
N ILE A 562 74.40 3.40 -4.70
CA ILE A 562 74.29 2.06 -5.25
C ILE A 562 75.09 1.11 -4.37
N GLU A 563 74.44 0.15 -3.75
CA GLU A 563 75.06 -0.84 -2.88
C GLU A 563 75.73 -2.01 -3.68
N GLY A 564 75.33 -2.18 -4.93
CA GLY A 564 75.83 -3.20 -5.83
C GLY A 564 76.76 -2.61 -6.91
N ASP A 565 76.80 -3.25 -8.08
CA ASP A 565 77.63 -2.82 -9.19
C ASP A 565 76.99 -1.66 -9.97
N TYR A 566 77.75 -0.64 -10.28
CA TYR A 566 77.36 0.42 -11.21
C TYR A 566 78.06 0.28 -12.54
N SER A 567 77.36 0.11 -13.61
CA SER A 567 77.90 0.04 -14.96
C SER A 567 77.35 1.12 -15.89
N ASN A 568 78.23 1.93 -16.45
CA ASN A 568 77.85 2.92 -17.48
C ASN A 568 78.54 2.60 -18.77
N ASN A 569 77.81 2.33 -19.83
CA ASN A 569 78.34 2.06 -21.15
C ASN A 569 77.82 3.09 -22.19
N THR A 570 78.71 3.95 -22.69
CA THR A 570 78.39 4.98 -23.63
C THR A 570 79.18 4.74 -24.90
N GLN A 571 78.47 4.54 -26.01
CA GLN A 571 79.12 4.41 -27.33
C GLN A 571 79.64 5.73 -27.93
N GLY A 572 79.06 6.83 -27.49
CA GLY A 572 79.42 8.13 -27.94
C GLY A 572 80.34 8.86 -26.94
N LYS A 573 80.21 10.14 -26.85
CA LYS A 573 80.99 11.02 -25.98
C LYS A 573 80.40 11.14 -24.59
N ILE A 574 81.24 11.09 -23.58
CA ILE A 574 80.89 11.48 -22.21
C ILE A 574 81.53 12.84 -21.94
N ASP A 575 80.77 13.88 -21.67
CA ASP A 575 81.25 15.18 -21.18
C ASP A 575 80.87 15.35 -19.74
N ILE A 576 81.83 15.57 -18.88
CA ILE A 576 81.61 15.88 -17.44
C ILE A 576 82.22 17.26 -17.19
N SER A 577 81.43 18.22 -16.81
CA SER A 577 81.84 19.53 -16.38
C SER A 577 81.46 19.80 -14.95
N VAL A 578 82.44 20.09 -14.11
CA VAL A 578 82.25 20.36 -12.69
C VAL A 578 82.69 21.75 -12.39
N GLY A 579 81.83 22.59 -11.86
CA GLY A 579 82.11 24.02 -11.58
C GLY A 579 82.90 24.28 -10.29
N ASP A 580 82.96 23.28 -9.41
CA ASP A 580 83.67 23.38 -8.17
C ASP A 580 84.52 22.11 -7.99
N ASP A 581 84.53 21.48 -6.78
CA ASP A 581 85.39 20.33 -6.51
C ASP A 581 84.86 19.04 -7.15
N TYR A 582 85.74 18.24 -7.74
CA TYR A 582 85.44 16.84 -8.12
C TYR A 582 86.24 15.89 -7.25
N LYS A 583 85.56 15.07 -6.44
CA LYS A 583 86.19 14.09 -5.58
C LYS A 583 85.84 12.66 -6.04
N CYS A 584 86.87 11.83 -6.14
CA CYS A 584 86.71 10.42 -6.48
C CYS A 584 87.52 9.57 -5.50
N ASP A 585 86.85 8.83 -4.62
CA ASP A 585 87.50 7.89 -3.66
C ASP A 585 87.26 6.44 -4.08
N ILE A 586 88.33 5.68 -4.35
CA ILE A 586 88.28 4.30 -4.78
C ILE A 586 89.08 3.43 -3.82
N SER A 587 88.38 2.61 -3.04
CA SER A 587 89.02 1.68 -2.11
C SER A 587 89.67 0.45 -2.76
N GLY A 588 89.30 0.15 -4.00
CA GLY A 588 89.82 -0.95 -4.79
C GLY A 588 90.78 -0.50 -5.86
N LYS A 589 90.73 -1.15 -7.02
CA LYS A 589 91.60 -0.85 -8.16
C LYS A 589 90.93 0.12 -9.11
N MET A 590 91.57 1.17 -9.49
CA MET A 590 91.21 2.00 -10.65
C MET A 590 92.00 1.56 -11.90
N LYS A 591 91.28 1.29 -13.00
CA LYS A 591 91.88 1.03 -14.26
C LYS A 591 91.33 2.00 -15.31
N LEU A 592 92.22 2.84 -15.84
CA LEU A 592 91.92 3.71 -17.00
C LEU A 592 92.63 3.15 -18.23
N SER A 593 91.83 2.80 -19.27
CA SER A 593 92.38 2.28 -20.52
C SER A 593 91.89 3.19 -21.66
N VAL A 594 92.78 3.86 -22.35
CA VAL A 594 92.51 4.76 -23.46
C VAL A 594 93.21 4.23 -24.68
N ASN A 595 92.49 3.90 -25.73
CA ASN A 595 93.04 3.28 -26.95
C ASN A 595 93.58 4.29 -27.94
N SER A 596 93.36 5.58 -27.71
CA SER A 596 93.90 6.67 -28.49
C SER A 596 94.70 7.67 -27.61
N ASP A 597 94.57 8.93 -27.84
CA ASP A 597 95.29 9.93 -27.06
C ASP A 597 94.58 10.23 -25.75
N ALA A 598 95.36 10.41 -24.69
CA ALA A 598 94.89 10.88 -23.39
C ALA A 598 95.68 12.21 -23.07
N SER A 599 94.91 13.24 -22.71
CA SER A 599 95.49 14.50 -22.27
C SER A 599 95.00 14.84 -20.89
N PHE A 600 95.86 15.20 -20.00
CA PHE A 600 95.57 15.72 -18.68
C PHE A 600 96.16 17.10 -18.55
N GLU A 601 95.33 18.13 -18.37
CA GLU A 601 95.76 19.51 -18.21
C GLU A 601 95.40 20.04 -16.83
N PHE A 602 96.33 20.58 -16.13
CA PHE A 602 96.14 21.12 -14.77
C PHE A 602 96.66 22.58 -14.78
N SER A 603 95.81 23.53 -14.46
CA SER A 603 96.18 24.92 -14.35
C SER A 603 96.86 25.27 -13.01
N GLY A 604 96.69 24.39 -12.02
CA GLY A 604 97.21 24.48 -10.66
C GLY A 604 98.22 23.38 -10.37
N LYS A 605 98.46 23.12 -9.09
CA LYS A 605 99.38 22.09 -8.62
C LYS A 605 98.79 20.70 -8.86
N LEU A 606 99.57 19.80 -9.43
CA LEU A 606 99.32 18.39 -9.44
C LEU A 606 100.15 17.70 -8.37
N ASP A 607 99.52 17.18 -7.33
CA ASP A 607 100.15 16.29 -6.39
C ASP A 607 99.80 14.86 -6.72
N SER A 608 100.76 13.98 -6.84
CA SER A 608 100.56 12.54 -7.04
C SER A 608 101.47 11.80 -6.04
N GLU A 609 100.86 11.12 -5.14
CA GLU A 609 101.57 10.33 -4.11
C GLU A 609 101.24 8.86 -4.23
N SER A 610 102.23 8.01 -4.09
CA SER A 610 102.05 6.55 -4.04
C SER A 610 102.88 5.96 -2.88
N SER A 611 102.21 5.17 -2.04
CA SER A 611 102.89 4.45 -0.95
C SER A 611 103.73 3.24 -1.43
N GLY A 612 103.58 2.84 -2.68
CA GLY A 612 104.29 1.75 -3.31
C GLY A 612 104.95 2.19 -4.61
N ASP A 613 105.39 1.24 -5.40
CA ASP A 613 106.08 1.55 -6.69
C ASP A 613 105.17 2.27 -7.70
N SER A 614 105.64 3.34 -8.25
CA SER A 614 105.02 4.04 -9.41
C SER A 614 105.85 3.77 -10.65
N THR A 615 105.14 3.23 -11.66
CA THR A 615 105.85 2.96 -12.94
C THR A 615 105.19 3.74 -14.06
N LEU A 616 105.98 4.53 -14.75
CA LEU A 616 105.62 5.18 -15.99
C LEU A 616 106.37 4.51 -17.16
N ASN A 617 105.62 3.76 -17.96
CA ASN A 617 106.20 3.07 -19.15
C ASN A 617 105.72 3.68 -20.45
N SER A 618 106.64 3.99 -21.36
CA SER A 618 106.35 4.43 -22.73
C SER A 618 107.08 3.52 -23.70
N LYS A 619 106.39 3.04 -24.74
CA LYS A 619 107.03 2.33 -25.86
C LYS A 619 107.70 3.30 -26.86
N GLY A 620 107.46 4.62 -26.72
CA GLY A 620 108.02 5.68 -27.51
C GLY A 620 108.87 6.63 -26.63
N LYS A 621 108.95 7.87 -26.99
CA LYS A 621 109.68 8.90 -26.27
C LYS A 621 108.83 9.45 -25.12
N MET A 622 109.38 9.55 -23.91
CA MET A 622 108.82 10.25 -22.82
C MET A 622 109.47 11.61 -22.65
N TYR A 623 108.67 12.68 -22.63
CA TYR A 623 109.17 14.02 -22.42
C TYR A 623 108.65 14.57 -21.11
N VAL A 624 109.54 14.90 -20.20
CA VAL A 624 109.20 15.62 -18.96
C VAL A 624 109.79 17.04 -19.15
N LYS A 625 108.93 18.02 -19.16
CA LYS A 625 109.33 19.42 -19.34
C LYS A 625 108.83 20.24 -18.19
N GLY A 626 109.70 20.94 -17.51
CA GLY A 626 109.39 21.96 -16.52
C GLY A 626 109.93 23.33 -16.91
N SER A 627 109.25 24.39 -16.50
CA SER A 627 109.81 25.76 -16.66
C SER A 627 110.81 26.10 -15.51
N GLY A 628 110.99 25.29 -14.52
CA GLY A 628 111.93 25.34 -13.39
C GLY A 628 112.64 24.00 -13.24
N ASP A 629 113.20 23.72 -12.07
CA ASP A 629 113.96 22.50 -11.76
C ASP A 629 113.06 21.24 -11.77
N VAL A 630 113.54 20.23 -12.45
CA VAL A 630 112.90 18.90 -12.48
C VAL A 630 113.68 17.98 -11.59
N TYR A 631 113.18 17.66 -10.42
CA TYR A 631 113.80 16.73 -9.52
C TYR A 631 113.30 15.31 -9.70
N ILE A 632 114.16 14.44 -10.14
CA ILE A 632 113.89 13.00 -10.18
C ILE A 632 114.74 12.36 -9.06
N GLY A 633 114.13 12.17 -7.89
CA GLY A 633 114.83 11.60 -6.74
C GLY A 633 115.15 10.13 -6.95
N LYS A 634 116.09 9.59 -6.16
CA LYS A 634 116.34 8.15 -6.08
C LYS A 634 115.25 7.46 -5.29
#